data_c54c82a45a820068817bcc3f4be30f32
#
_entry.id   c54c82a45a820068817bcc3f4be30f32
#
_cell.length_a   1.000
_cell.length_b   1.000
_cell.length_c   1.000
_cell.angle_alpha   90.00
_cell.angle_beta   90.00
_cell.angle_gamma   90.00
#
_symmetry.space_group_name_H-M   'P 1'
#
loop_
_entity.id
_entity.type
_entity.pdbx_description
1 polymer ?
#
loop_
_entity_poly.entity_id
_entity_poly.type
_entity_poly.pdbx_seq_one_letter_code
_entity_poly.pdbx_strand_id
1 'polypeptide(L)'
;MIITKETDYALRILRVLLDGEKHSVAEMSETELIPTQFAYQILRKLSAGNLVRVSRGALGGCELSCDLDATSLYDLMGVMGERGVLCACMEPGFECRWQDKHGRCAIHCQLAALQRKQDEAFCAVSLRKLLAGGSDPQDTSEM
;
A
#
# COMPACT_ATOMS: atom_id res chain seq x y z
N MET A 1 -7.06 11.57 -2.75
CA MET A 1 -6.05 11.00 -1.82
C MET A 1 -5.64 9.66 -2.39
N ILE A 2 -4.34 9.49 -2.64
CA ILE A 2 -3.81 8.28 -3.31
C ILE A 2 -3.54 7.17 -2.29
N ILE A 3 -2.98 7.52 -1.14
CA ILE A 3 -2.81 6.61 0.00
C ILE A 3 -3.95 6.88 0.97
N THR A 4 -4.83 5.91 1.12
CA THR A 4 -5.99 6.06 2.00
C THR A 4 -5.60 5.75 3.45
N LYS A 5 -6.54 6.03 4.36
CA LYS A 5 -6.37 5.73 5.78
C LYS A 5 -6.17 4.24 6.05
N GLU A 6 -6.78 3.36 5.24
CA GLU A 6 -6.59 1.92 5.37
C GLU A 6 -5.16 1.51 5.03
N THR A 7 -4.59 2.01 3.94
CA THR A 7 -3.19 1.75 3.59
C THR A 7 -2.23 2.37 4.59
N ASP A 8 -2.51 3.57 5.14
CA ASP A 8 -1.71 4.15 6.22
C ASP A 8 -1.72 3.24 7.47
N TYR A 9 -2.86 2.72 7.86
CA TYR A 9 -2.96 1.78 8.97
C TYR A 9 -2.24 0.45 8.68
N ALA A 10 -2.30 -0.04 7.45
CA ALA A 10 -1.54 -1.22 7.04
C ALA A 10 -0.02 -1.00 7.18
N LEU A 11 0.49 0.15 6.76
CA LEU A 11 1.88 0.54 6.95
C LEU A 11 2.27 0.59 8.43
N ARG A 12 1.41 1.13 9.29
CA ARG A 12 1.66 1.19 10.74
C ARG A 12 1.70 -0.21 11.37
N ILE A 13 0.82 -1.11 10.97
CA ILE A 13 0.85 -2.51 11.42
C ILE A 13 2.16 -3.17 11.00
N LEU A 14 2.55 -3.03 9.74
CA LEU A 14 3.81 -3.58 9.24
C LEU A 14 5.03 -3.00 9.95
N ARG A 15 4.95 -1.73 10.38
CA ARG A 15 6.01 -1.08 11.16
C ARG A 15 6.22 -1.74 12.52
N VAL A 16 5.17 -2.11 13.22
CA VAL A 16 5.29 -2.86 14.49
C VAL A 16 5.95 -4.21 14.26
N LEU A 17 5.67 -4.87 13.14
CA LEU A 17 6.18 -6.19 12.81
C LEU A 17 7.63 -6.20 12.27
N LEU A 18 8.27 -5.04 12.15
CA LEU A 18 9.67 -4.94 11.68
C LEU A 18 10.68 -5.68 12.55
N ASP A 19 10.37 -5.89 13.82
CA ASP A 19 11.23 -6.61 14.75
C ASP A 19 11.30 -8.14 14.50
N GLY A 20 10.44 -8.65 13.61
CA GLY A 20 10.35 -10.06 13.27
C GLY A 20 9.61 -10.92 14.31
N GLU A 21 9.07 -10.29 15.36
CA GLU A 21 8.36 -10.97 16.43
C GLU A 21 6.85 -11.03 16.17
N LYS A 22 6.17 -11.88 16.94
CA LYS A 22 4.71 -11.94 16.96
C LYS A 22 4.14 -10.87 17.87
N HIS A 23 3.14 -10.15 17.38
CA HIS A 23 2.40 -9.15 18.15
C HIS A 23 0.90 -9.44 18.13
N SER A 24 0.23 -9.19 19.24
CA SER A 24 -1.24 -9.28 19.30
C SER A 24 -1.89 -8.09 18.59
N VAL A 25 -3.14 -8.25 18.17
CA VAL A 25 -3.91 -7.16 17.58
C VAL A 25 -4.08 -6.01 18.58
N ALA A 26 -4.31 -6.32 19.86
CA ALA A 26 -4.44 -5.32 20.91
C ALA A 26 -3.17 -4.48 21.06
N GLU A 27 -2.01 -5.13 21.05
CA GLU A 27 -0.70 -4.50 21.15
C GLU A 27 -0.43 -3.56 19.95
N MET A 28 -0.69 -4.03 18.72
CA MET A 28 -0.54 -3.22 17.52
C MET A 28 -1.49 -2.04 17.49
N SER A 29 -2.75 -2.24 17.91
CA SER A 29 -3.76 -1.18 17.99
C SER A 29 -3.37 -0.09 18.99
N GLU A 30 -2.86 -0.48 20.14
CA GLU A 30 -2.41 0.45 21.18
C GLU A 30 -1.16 1.22 20.76
N THR A 31 -0.15 0.50 20.25
CA THR A 31 1.12 1.10 19.83
C THR A 31 0.95 2.11 18.71
N GLU A 32 0.15 1.79 17.71
CA GLU A 32 0.00 2.61 16.49
C GLU A 32 -1.27 3.47 16.50
N LEU A 33 -2.01 3.46 17.59
CA LEU A 33 -3.25 4.23 17.75
C LEU A 33 -4.27 3.93 16.63
N ILE A 34 -4.45 2.63 16.34
CA ILE A 34 -5.42 2.14 15.36
C ILE A 34 -6.63 1.58 16.10
N PRO A 35 -7.85 1.99 15.78
CA PRO A 35 -9.02 1.33 16.37
C PRO A 35 -9.02 -0.17 16.07
N THR A 36 -9.20 -0.98 17.09
CA THR A 36 -9.08 -2.45 17.02
C THR A 36 -9.91 -3.07 15.90
N GLN A 37 -11.11 -2.54 15.68
CA GLN A 37 -12.00 -3.00 14.62
C GLN A 37 -11.35 -2.84 13.22
N PHE A 38 -10.71 -1.71 12.96
CA PHE A 38 -9.99 -1.47 11.71
C PHE A 38 -8.75 -2.36 11.60
N ALA A 39 -8.01 -2.56 12.70
CA ALA A 39 -6.84 -3.45 12.72
C ALA A 39 -7.21 -4.87 12.26
N TYR A 40 -8.32 -5.42 12.72
CA TYR A 40 -8.81 -6.73 12.26
C TYR A 40 -9.13 -6.76 10.76
N GLN A 41 -9.79 -5.74 10.24
CA GLN A 41 -10.11 -5.65 8.81
C GLN A 41 -8.85 -5.59 7.95
N ILE A 42 -7.88 -4.80 8.37
CA ILE A 42 -6.61 -4.62 7.65
C ILE A 42 -5.80 -5.91 7.70
N LEU A 43 -5.69 -6.55 8.85
CA LEU A 43 -4.98 -7.84 9.00
C LEU A 43 -5.59 -8.93 8.12
N ARG A 44 -6.90 -8.92 7.92
CA ARG A 44 -7.56 -9.84 7.00
C ARG A 44 -7.09 -9.64 5.57
N LYS A 45 -6.99 -8.39 5.10
CA LYS A 45 -6.47 -8.05 3.76
C LYS A 45 -4.99 -8.42 3.64
N LEU A 46 -4.18 -8.05 4.62
CA LEU A 46 -2.74 -8.35 4.63
C LEU A 46 -2.46 -9.86 4.64
N SER A 47 -3.24 -10.62 5.40
CA SER A 47 -3.14 -12.09 5.46
C SER A 47 -3.56 -12.73 4.14
N ALA A 48 -4.65 -12.26 3.53
CA ALA A 48 -5.09 -12.72 2.21
C ALA A 48 -4.04 -12.46 1.12
N GLY A 49 -3.30 -11.36 1.24
CA GLY A 49 -2.18 -11.00 0.35
C GLY A 49 -0.85 -11.65 0.71
N ASN A 50 -0.81 -12.53 1.71
CA ASN A 50 0.41 -13.21 2.20
C ASN A 50 1.51 -12.26 2.71
N LEU A 51 1.15 -11.07 3.17
CA LEU A 51 2.11 -10.13 3.77
C LEU A 51 2.33 -10.40 5.26
N VAL A 52 1.32 -10.93 5.94
CA VAL A 52 1.37 -11.32 7.34
C VAL A 52 0.77 -12.71 7.53
N ARG A 53 1.16 -13.36 8.62
CA ARG A 53 0.57 -14.62 9.08
C ARG A 53 -0.08 -14.37 10.43
N VAL A 54 -1.33 -14.79 10.57
CA VAL A 54 -2.08 -14.70 11.82
C VAL A 54 -2.26 -16.10 12.39
N SER A 55 -1.86 -16.28 13.64
CA SER A 55 -2.03 -17.54 14.39
C SER A 55 -2.94 -17.32 15.58
N ARG A 56 -3.73 -18.34 15.92
CA ARG A 56 -4.64 -18.35 17.07
C ARG A 56 -4.02 -19.06 18.26
N GLY A 57 -4.57 -18.82 19.46
CA GLY A 57 -4.20 -19.49 20.71
C GLY A 57 -3.28 -18.63 21.60
N ALA A 58 -2.82 -19.25 22.72
CA ALA A 58 -2.02 -18.56 23.73
C ALA A 58 -0.65 -18.07 23.21
N LEU A 59 -0.07 -18.77 22.21
CA LEU A 59 1.16 -18.39 21.52
C LEU A 59 0.86 -17.76 20.14
N GLY A 60 -0.38 -17.39 19.89
CA GLY A 60 -0.83 -16.77 18.67
C GLY A 60 -0.44 -15.30 18.57
N GLY A 61 -0.72 -14.73 17.44
CA GLY A 61 -0.45 -13.33 17.11
C GLY A 61 -0.27 -13.13 15.62
N CYS A 62 0.20 -11.97 15.25
CA CYS A 62 0.50 -11.61 13.88
C CYS A 62 2.02 -11.46 13.72
N GLU A 63 2.55 -12.00 12.63
CA GLU A 63 3.95 -11.87 12.24
C GLU A 63 4.09 -11.60 10.75
N LEU A 64 5.22 -11.05 10.34
CA LEU A 64 5.53 -10.90 8.92
C LEU A 64 5.67 -12.26 8.23
N SER A 65 5.15 -12.37 7.00
CA SER A 65 5.34 -13.53 6.13
C SER A 65 5.88 -13.15 4.74
N CYS A 66 6.17 -11.90 4.50
CA CYS A 66 6.76 -11.40 3.26
C CYS A 66 8.18 -10.89 3.46
N ASP A 67 8.91 -10.80 2.35
CA ASP A 67 10.18 -10.08 2.30
C ASP A 67 9.90 -8.60 2.02
N LEU A 68 10.13 -7.75 3.01
CA LEU A 68 9.90 -6.31 2.92
C LEU A 68 10.83 -5.60 1.92
N ASP A 69 11.98 -6.19 1.59
CA ASP A 69 12.89 -5.66 0.58
C ASP A 69 12.40 -5.95 -0.84
N ALA A 70 11.70 -7.07 -1.02
CA ALA A 70 11.13 -7.50 -2.30
C ALA A 70 9.68 -7.02 -2.52
N THR A 71 9.01 -6.52 -1.49
CA THR A 71 7.63 -6.05 -1.55
C THR A 71 7.60 -4.53 -1.64
N SER A 72 6.98 -3.98 -2.68
CA SER A 72 6.88 -2.54 -2.91
C SER A 72 5.63 -1.91 -2.28
N LEU A 73 5.62 -0.57 -2.21
CA LEU A 73 4.41 0.18 -1.87
C LEU A 73 3.27 -0.13 -2.85
N TYR A 74 3.60 -0.28 -4.14
CA TYR A 74 2.62 -0.65 -5.16
C TYR A 74 1.96 -2.00 -4.89
N ASP A 75 2.75 -2.99 -4.42
CA ASP A 75 2.22 -4.30 -4.03
C ASP A 75 1.27 -4.19 -2.85
N LEU A 76 1.63 -3.43 -1.82
CA LEU A 76 0.75 -3.17 -0.67
C LEU A 76 -0.57 -2.52 -1.09
N MET A 77 -0.50 -1.50 -1.95
CA MET A 77 -1.71 -0.84 -2.47
C MET A 77 -2.61 -1.84 -3.21
N GLY A 78 -2.04 -2.78 -3.94
CA GLY A 78 -2.78 -3.86 -4.58
C GLY A 78 -3.48 -4.77 -3.59
N VAL A 79 -2.81 -5.15 -2.52
CA VAL A 79 -3.36 -5.98 -1.43
C VAL A 79 -4.50 -5.24 -0.72
N MET A 80 -4.38 -3.94 -0.53
CA MET A 80 -5.42 -3.11 0.09
C MET A 80 -6.59 -2.79 -0.86
N GLY A 81 -6.46 -3.10 -2.16
CA GLY A 81 -7.48 -2.81 -3.17
C GLY A 81 -7.51 -1.34 -3.60
N GLU A 82 -6.38 -0.65 -3.50
CA GLU A 82 -6.29 0.81 -3.67
C GLU A 82 -5.45 1.25 -4.88
N ARG A 83 -5.20 0.36 -5.83
CA ARG A 83 -4.60 0.75 -7.11
C ARG A 83 -5.65 1.46 -7.95
N GLY A 84 -5.71 2.76 -7.83
CA GLY A 84 -6.59 3.61 -8.62
C GLY A 84 -5.95 4.09 -9.91
N VAL A 85 -6.77 4.56 -10.83
CA VAL A 85 -6.34 5.23 -12.06
C VAL A 85 -6.54 6.73 -11.95
N LEU A 86 -5.71 7.51 -12.66
CA LEU A 86 -5.78 8.97 -12.66
C LEU A 86 -7.04 9.52 -13.29
N CYS A 87 -7.63 8.79 -14.25
CA CYS A 87 -8.79 9.23 -14.98
C CYS A 87 -9.72 8.07 -15.28
N ALA A 88 -11.02 8.31 -15.19
CA ALA A 88 -12.05 7.31 -15.46
C ALA A 88 -11.90 6.62 -16.82
N CYS A 89 -11.37 7.33 -17.83
CA CYS A 89 -11.15 6.73 -19.16
C CYS A 89 -10.08 5.63 -19.19
N MET A 90 -9.36 5.41 -18.09
CA MET A 90 -8.39 4.31 -17.93
C MET A 90 -8.98 3.13 -17.14
N GLU A 91 -10.20 3.25 -16.63
CA GLU A 91 -10.89 2.14 -15.98
C GLU A 91 -11.17 1.02 -16.99
N PRO A 92 -11.01 -0.25 -16.60
CA PRO A 92 -11.37 -1.38 -17.45
C PRO A 92 -12.84 -1.31 -17.89
N GLY A 93 -13.10 -1.43 -19.18
CA GLY A 93 -14.46 -1.38 -19.73
C GLY A 93 -15.03 0.03 -19.92
N PHE A 94 -14.24 1.08 -19.72
CA PHE A 94 -14.70 2.44 -19.99
C PHE A 94 -14.94 2.66 -21.51
N GLU A 95 -16.15 3.05 -21.86
CA GLU A 95 -16.55 3.39 -23.23
C GLU A 95 -16.45 4.90 -23.46
N CYS A 96 -15.57 5.31 -24.36
CA CYS A 96 -15.32 6.73 -24.63
C CYS A 96 -15.96 7.15 -25.97
N ARG A 97 -17.11 7.81 -25.91
CA ARG A 97 -17.81 8.33 -27.07
C ARG A 97 -16.98 9.28 -27.94
N TRP A 98 -16.03 9.99 -27.30
CA TRP A 98 -15.14 10.87 -28.03
C TRP A 98 -14.16 10.08 -28.90
N GLN A 99 -13.55 9.02 -28.34
CA GLN A 99 -12.65 8.14 -29.10
C GLN A 99 -13.38 7.37 -30.20
N ASP A 100 -14.62 6.95 -29.96
CA ASP A 100 -15.44 6.27 -30.94
C ASP A 100 -15.67 7.15 -32.18
N LYS A 101 -15.83 8.46 -31.97
CA LYS A 101 -16.08 9.43 -33.01
C LYS A 101 -14.81 10.00 -33.65
N HIS A 102 -13.76 10.21 -32.88
CA HIS A 102 -12.56 10.96 -33.29
C HIS A 102 -11.28 10.13 -33.32
N GLY A 103 -11.30 8.89 -32.81
CA GLY A 103 -10.13 8.02 -32.72
C GLY A 103 -9.25 8.32 -31.52
N ARG A 104 -7.94 8.22 -31.67
CA ARG A 104 -6.97 8.33 -30.58
C ARG A 104 -7.06 9.67 -29.85
N CYS A 105 -7.22 9.63 -28.52
CA CYS A 105 -7.27 10.80 -27.66
C CYS A 105 -5.88 11.14 -27.11
N ALA A 106 -5.36 12.32 -27.41
CA ALA A 106 -4.05 12.78 -26.92
C ALA A 106 -4.05 12.95 -25.39
N ILE A 107 -5.15 13.42 -24.80
CA ILE A 107 -5.29 13.57 -23.36
C ILE A 107 -5.16 12.20 -22.68
N HIS A 108 -5.88 11.20 -23.15
CA HIS A 108 -5.78 9.83 -22.63
C HIS A 108 -4.34 9.32 -22.71
N CYS A 109 -3.65 9.51 -23.82
CA CYS A 109 -2.26 9.06 -23.96
C CYS A 109 -1.31 9.73 -22.98
N GLN A 110 -1.47 11.03 -22.72
CA GLN A 110 -0.64 11.78 -21.78
C GLN A 110 -0.93 11.35 -20.33
N LEU A 111 -2.20 11.20 -19.96
CA LEU A 111 -2.59 10.73 -18.64
C LEU A 111 -2.15 9.29 -18.40
N ALA A 112 -2.23 8.42 -19.40
CA ALA A 112 -1.71 7.05 -19.30
C ALA A 112 -0.18 7.03 -19.11
N ALA A 113 0.55 7.95 -19.74
CA ALA A 113 1.99 8.09 -19.50
C ALA A 113 2.31 8.55 -18.07
N LEU A 114 1.52 9.49 -17.52
CA LEU A 114 1.65 9.92 -16.14
C LEU A 114 1.32 8.80 -15.15
N GLN A 115 0.26 8.03 -15.43
CA GLN A 115 -0.09 6.85 -14.61
C GLN A 115 1.09 5.88 -14.53
N ARG A 116 1.71 5.54 -15.65
CA ARG A 116 2.87 4.64 -15.65
C ARG A 116 4.02 5.17 -14.80
N LYS A 117 4.35 6.46 -14.90
CA LYS A 117 5.40 7.08 -14.08
C LYS A 117 5.07 7.02 -12.59
N GLN A 118 3.82 7.26 -12.23
CA GLN A 118 3.35 7.16 -10.85
C GLN A 118 3.47 5.71 -10.33
N ASP A 119 3.01 4.74 -11.10
CA ASP A 119 3.09 3.33 -10.75
C ASP A 119 4.56 2.87 -10.61
N GLU A 120 5.43 3.28 -11.52
CA GLU A 120 6.88 3.03 -11.45
C GLU A 120 7.49 3.61 -10.18
N ALA A 121 7.11 4.82 -9.79
CA ALA A 121 7.57 5.45 -8.55
C ALA A 121 7.16 4.62 -7.31
N PHE A 122 5.93 4.13 -7.27
CA PHE A 122 5.46 3.28 -6.17
C PHE A 122 6.11 1.90 -6.17
N CYS A 123 6.38 1.33 -7.35
CA CYS A 123 7.12 0.07 -7.48
C CYS A 123 8.58 0.20 -7.03
N ALA A 124 9.19 1.36 -7.17
CA ALA A 124 10.58 1.60 -6.82
C ALA A 124 10.83 1.74 -5.31
N VAL A 125 9.78 1.91 -4.51
CA VAL A 125 9.88 2.03 -3.05
C VAL A 125 9.54 0.72 -2.38
N SER A 126 10.54 0.05 -1.80
CA SER A 126 10.30 -1.14 -0.99
C SER A 126 9.65 -0.77 0.35
N LEU A 127 8.87 -1.69 0.90
CA LEU A 127 8.29 -1.51 2.22
C LEU A 127 9.37 -1.37 3.29
N ARG A 128 10.49 -2.08 3.16
CA ARG A 128 11.64 -1.93 4.06
C ARG A 128 12.12 -0.48 4.12
N LYS A 129 12.36 0.12 2.96
CA LYS A 129 12.83 1.51 2.88
C LYS A 129 11.82 2.49 3.47
N LEU A 130 10.53 2.29 3.17
CA LEU A 130 9.45 3.15 3.64
C LEU A 130 9.27 3.09 5.17
N LEU A 131 9.37 1.88 5.76
CA LEU A 131 9.10 1.65 7.17
C LEU A 131 10.31 1.90 8.07
N ALA A 132 11.52 1.68 7.57
CA ALA A 132 12.75 1.82 8.37
C ALA A 132 13.19 3.28 8.58
N GLY A 133 12.48 4.27 8.05
CA GLY A 133 12.77 5.68 8.27
C GLY A 133 14.11 6.11 7.66
N GLY A 134 14.38 5.68 6.42
CA GLY A 134 15.53 6.21 5.68
C GLY A 134 15.43 7.73 5.56
N SER A 135 16.42 8.46 6.07
CA SER A 135 16.53 9.91 5.90
C SER A 135 16.36 10.24 4.40
N ASP A 136 15.46 11.15 4.11
CA ASP A 136 15.32 11.70 2.76
C ASP A 136 16.67 12.37 2.41
N PRO A 137 17.29 12.02 1.26
CA PRO A 137 18.52 12.70 0.82
C PRO A 137 18.35 14.20 0.63
N GLN A 138 17.12 14.71 0.66
CA GLN A 138 16.82 16.14 0.52
C GLN A 138 16.63 16.89 1.84
N ASP A 139 16.58 16.19 2.99
CA ASP A 139 16.38 16.82 4.30
C ASP A 139 17.66 17.40 4.92
N THR A 140 18.74 17.48 4.15
CA THR A 140 19.99 18.15 4.55
C THR A 140 20.04 19.63 4.16
N SER A 141 18.93 20.22 3.70
CA SER A 141 18.90 21.59 3.18
C SER A 141 18.33 22.63 4.15
N GLU A 142 17.86 22.25 5.34
CA GLU A 142 17.36 23.17 6.36
C GLU A 142 18.00 22.91 7.73
N MET A 143 19.26 23.17 7.78
CA MET A 143 19.92 23.55 9.03
C MET A 143 20.87 24.70 8.78
#